data_acf3810290fad809d8e71e4b05c78176
#
_entry.id   acf3810290fad809d8e71e4b05c78176
#
_cell.length_a   1.000
_cell.length_b   1.000
_cell.length_c   1.000
_cell.angle_alpha   90.00
_cell.angle_beta   90.00
_cell.angle_gamma   90.00
#
_symmetry.space_group_name_H-M   'P 1'
#
loop_
_entity.id
_entity.type
_entity.pdbx_description
1 polymer ?
#
loop_
_entity_poly.entity_id
_entity_poly.type
_entity_poly.pdbx_seq_one_letter_code
_entity_poly.pdbx_strand_id
1 'polypeptide(L)'
;MQPSHTPLAFFDLDRTLVAENTGRLWVEHERREGTISSLQAARAMLWLGLYHLSLIDLDRAYSQALAHYRGVADSELRARTEEWFLAQVAHRLQPGARAALDWHRAQGHRCVMLTNSSPYQAAVATRTWGLDGWVSNHFVADSAGLLTGEIERPICYGAGKTTRANRWAAEHGGDVAASWFYTDSLSDLPMLAVVQRPRIVQPDPRLRRVAERRGWPILDWRSASGAVASVDR
;
A
#
# COMPACT_ATOMS: atom_id res chain seq x y z
N MET A 1 -14.34 -18.29 26.76
CA MET A 1 -14.57 -17.07 25.95
C MET A 1 -13.35 -16.87 25.07
N GLN A 2 -13.48 -17.02 23.76
CA GLN A 2 -12.41 -16.60 22.86
C GLN A 2 -12.26 -15.07 22.99
N PRO A 3 -11.03 -14.52 23.01
CA PRO A 3 -10.85 -13.09 23.00
C PRO A 3 -11.54 -12.54 21.74
N SER A 4 -12.43 -11.57 21.91
CA SER A 4 -13.11 -10.93 20.79
C SER A 4 -12.07 -10.10 20.02
N HIS A 5 -11.48 -10.69 18.97
CA HIS A 5 -10.59 -9.95 18.08
C HIS A 5 -11.38 -8.82 17.39
N THR A 6 -10.83 -7.63 17.41
CA THR A 6 -11.40 -6.52 16.63
C THR A 6 -11.25 -6.85 15.15
N PRO A 7 -12.35 -6.86 14.37
CA PRO A 7 -12.26 -7.14 12.94
C PRO A 7 -11.38 -6.12 12.22
N LEU A 8 -10.53 -6.60 11.30
CA LEU A 8 -9.59 -5.78 10.54
C LEU A 8 -10.02 -5.67 9.07
N ALA A 9 -9.83 -4.49 8.50
CA ALA A 9 -9.93 -4.26 7.07
C ALA A 9 -8.61 -3.67 6.56
N PHE A 10 -7.90 -4.45 5.75
CA PHE A 10 -6.65 -4.02 5.12
C PHE A 10 -6.93 -3.42 3.74
N PHE A 11 -6.22 -2.34 3.43
CA PHE A 11 -6.36 -1.61 2.16
C PHE A 11 -4.99 -1.40 1.53
N ASP A 12 -4.82 -1.83 0.28
CA ASP A 12 -3.67 -1.41 -0.50
C ASP A 12 -3.83 0.06 -0.92
N LEU A 13 -2.72 0.73 -1.24
CA LEU A 13 -2.71 2.16 -1.59
C LEU A 13 -2.88 2.36 -3.09
N ASP A 14 -1.87 1.90 -3.86
CA ASP A 14 -1.73 2.18 -5.29
C ASP A 14 -2.80 1.45 -6.10
N ARG A 15 -3.53 2.18 -6.97
CA ARG A 15 -4.64 1.66 -7.78
C ARG A 15 -5.79 1.03 -6.97
N THR A 16 -5.73 1.18 -5.64
CA THR A 16 -6.76 0.72 -4.71
C THR A 16 -7.37 1.90 -3.96
N LEU A 17 -6.74 2.44 -2.92
CA LEU A 17 -7.25 3.67 -2.28
C LEU A 17 -7.20 4.87 -3.22
N VAL A 18 -6.16 4.99 -4.02
CA VAL A 18 -6.06 5.97 -5.13
C VAL A 18 -6.02 5.23 -6.47
N ALA A 19 -6.48 5.88 -7.54
CA ALA A 19 -6.52 5.27 -8.87
C ALA A 19 -5.13 5.18 -9.53
N GLU A 20 -4.22 6.04 -9.11
CA GLU A 20 -2.87 6.15 -9.66
C GLU A 20 -1.86 5.28 -8.90
N ASN A 21 -0.65 5.18 -9.46
CA ASN A 21 0.52 4.64 -8.77
C ASN A 21 1.30 5.80 -8.14
N THR A 22 1.34 5.86 -6.81
CA THR A 22 1.97 6.96 -6.06
C THR A 22 3.50 6.94 -6.17
N GLY A 23 4.10 5.78 -6.37
CA GLY A 23 5.53 5.68 -6.63
C GLY A 23 5.92 6.35 -7.96
N ARG A 24 5.09 6.19 -9.00
CA ARG A 24 5.27 6.92 -10.26
C ARG A 24 5.13 8.43 -10.07
N LEU A 25 4.10 8.88 -9.36
CA LEU A 25 3.87 10.31 -9.10
C LEU A 25 5.04 10.91 -8.30
N TRP A 26 5.61 10.16 -7.37
CA TRP A 26 6.81 10.57 -6.62
C TRP A 26 8.03 10.72 -7.52
N VAL A 27 8.32 9.75 -8.39
CA VAL A 27 9.44 9.85 -9.35
C VAL A 27 9.27 11.05 -10.29
N GLU A 28 8.05 11.32 -10.75
CA GLU A 28 7.75 12.49 -11.59
C GLU A 28 7.94 13.81 -10.82
N HIS A 29 7.62 13.85 -9.53
CA HIS A 29 7.86 14.98 -8.65
C HIS A 29 9.36 15.21 -8.44
N GLU A 30 10.10 14.21 -7.99
CA GLU A 30 11.54 14.28 -7.78
C GLU A 30 12.30 14.78 -9.03
N ARG A 31 11.87 14.33 -10.21
CA ARG A 31 12.43 14.82 -11.47
C ARG A 31 12.13 16.30 -11.72
N ARG A 32 10.92 16.76 -11.40
CA ARG A 32 10.52 18.18 -11.57
C ARG A 32 11.28 19.11 -10.61
N GLU A 33 11.50 18.65 -9.39
CA GLU A 33 12.28 19.36 -8.37
C GLU A 33 13.81 19.30 -8.63
N GLY A 34 14.26 18.52 -9.63
CA GLY A 34 15.67 18.37 -9.96
C GLY A 34 16.49 17.54 -8.99
N THR A 35 15.85 16.84 -8.04
CA THR A 35 16.52 15.94 -7.08
C THR A 35 17.03 14.67 -7.74
N ILE A 36 16.40 14.25 -8.85
CA ILE A 36 16.89 13.16 -9.70
C ILE A 36 17.01 13.62 -11.16
N SER A 37 18.01 13.08 -11.86
CA SER A 37 18.20 13.33 -13.28
C SER A 37 17.12 12.63 -14.12
N SER A 38 16.93 13.09 -15.37
CA SER A 38 16.00 12.43 -16.31
C SER A 38 16.35 10.97 -16.58
N LEU A 39 17.65 10.61 -16.54
CA LEU A 39 18.10 9.22 -16.70
C LEU A 39 17.74 8.36 -15.48
N GLN A 40 17.91 8.90 -14.26
CA GLN A 40 17.47 8.23 -13.04
C GLN A 40 15.96 8.04 -13.01
N ALA A 41 15.19 9.06 -13.39
CA ALA A 41 13.74 8.96 -13.51
C ALA A 41 13.33 7.89 -14.54
N ALA A 42 13.93 7.87 -15.74
CA ALA A 42 13.66 6.87 -16.77
C ALA A 42 13.96 5.44 -16.27
N ARG A 43 15.08 5.25 -15.55
CA ARG A 43 15.38 3.95 -14.93
C ARG A 43 14.36 3.56 -13.88
N ALA A 44 13.97 4.48 -12.99
CA ALA A 44 12.95 4.21 -11.99
C ALA A 44 11.60 3.82 -12.63
N MET A 45 11.19 4.52 -13.69
CA MET A 45 9.96 4.21 -14.43
C MET A 45 10.02 2.84 -15.13
N LEU A 46 11.19 2.48 -15.71
CA LEU A 46 11.41 1.15 -16.27
C LEU A 46 11.27 0.06 -15.19
N TRP A 47 11.89 0.28 -14.01
CA TRP A 47 11.80 -0.65 -12.89
C TRP A 47 10.37 -0.79 -12.37
N LEU A 48 9.61 0.29 -12.25
CA LEU A 48 8.19 0.24 -11.89
C LEU A 48 7.36 -0.56 -12.92
N GLY A 49 7.66 -0.42 -14.21
CA GLY A 49 7.03 -1.20 -15.27
C GLY A 49 7.34 -2.71 -15.17
N LEU A 50 8.61 -3.07 -15.02
CA LEU A 50 9.06 -4.45 -14.86
C LEU A 50 8.52 -5.10 -13.58
N TYR A 51 8.41 -4.31 -12.50
CA TYR A 51 7.79 -4.70 -11.25
C TYR A 51 6.33 -5.18 -11.45
N HIS A 52 5.51 -4.41 -12.17
CA HIS A 52 4.14 -4.79 -12.47
C HIS A 52 4.03 -6.07 -13.31
N LEU A 53 5.06 -6.38 -14.08
CA LEU A 53 5.15 -7.63 -14.86
C LEU A 53 5.69 -8.81 -14.04
N SER A 54 6.13 -8.60 -12.79
CA SER A 54 6.79 -9.60 -11.93
C SER A 54 8.06 -10.19 -12.56
N LEU A 55 8.82 -9.38 -13.31
CA LEU A 55 10.01 -9.79 -14.07
C LEU A 55 11.33 -9.40 -13.39
N ILE A 56 11.28 -8.82 -12.19
CA ILE A 56 12.49 -8.35 -11.50
C ILE A 56 12.62 -8.89 -10.08
N ASP A 57 13.87 -8.99 -9.65
CA ASP A 57 14.24 -9.18 -8.26
C ASP A 57 13.99 -7.85 -7.51
N LEU A 58 12.96 -7.88 -6.66
CA LEU A 58 12.54 -6.73 -5.87
C LEU A 58 13.62 -6.25 -4.92
N ASP A 59 14.42 -7.15 -4.38
CA ASP A 59 15.50 -6.79 -3.46
C ASP A 59 16.54 -5.90 -4.14
N ARG A 60 16.89 -6.23 -5.38
CA ARG A 60 17.77 -5.39 -6.20
C ARG A 60 17.14 -4.06 -6.57
N ALA A 61 15.85 -4.09 -6.94
CA ALA A 61 15.12 -2.87 -7.31
C ALA A 61 15.06 -1.88 -6.14
N TYR A 62 14.68 -2.36 -4.94
CA TYR A 62 14.65 -1.53 -3.74
C TYR A 62 16.03 -1.03 -3.32
N SER A 63 17.06 -1.91 -3.32
CA SER A 63 18.42 -1.50 -2.98
C SER A 63 18.93 -0.39 -3.91
N GLN A 64 18.62 -0.45 -5.19
CA GLN A 64 18.99 0.60 -6.15
C GLN A 64 18.19 1.89 -5.98
N ALA A 65 16.89 1.79 -5.73
CA ALA A 65 16.04 2.95 -5.49
C ALA A 65 16.44 3.69 -4.21
N LEU A 66 16.71 2.94 -3.13
CA LEU A 66 17.07 3.51 -1.83
C LEU A 66 18.53 3.98 -1.77
N ALA A 67 19.42 3.46 -2.61
CA ALA A 67 20.81 3.92 -2.67
C ALA A 67 20.92 5.43 -2.94
N HIS A 68 19.94 6.01 -3.65
CA HIS A 68 19.86 7.45 -3.90
C HIS A 68 19.64 8.27 -2.62
N TYR A 69 18.94 7.70 -1.63
CA TYR A 69 18.65 8.36 -0.36
C TYR A 69 19.70 8.10 0.73
N ARG A 70 20.78 7.37 0.41
CA ARG A 70 21.86 7.14 1.39
C ARG A 70 22.47 8.45 1.86
N GLY A 71 22.53 8.66 3.18
CA GLY A 71 23.04 9.87 3.81
C GLY A 71 22.06 11.04 3.87
N VAL A 72 20.83 10.87 3.33
CA VAL A 72 19.74 11.84 3.53
C VAL A 72 19.16 11.63 4.93
N ALA A 73 18.85 12.70 5.64
CA ALA A 73 18.17 12.59 6.93
C ALA A 73 16.76 11.98 6.79
N ASP A 74 16.41 10.99 7.63
CA ASP A 74 15.07 10.38 7.66
C ASP A 74 13.98 11.43 7.81
N SER A 75 14.21 12.41 8.70
CA SER A 75 13.28 13.53 8.94
C SER A 75 13.08 14.40 7.71
N GLU A 76 14.12 14.64 6.92
CA GLU A 76 14.03 15.42 5.67
C GLU A 76 13.17 14.71 4.62
N LEU A 77 13.48 13.43 4.35
CA LEU A 77 12.70 12.66 3.37
C LEU A 77 11.23 12.51 3.81
N ARG A 78 11.00 12.36 5.12
CA ARG A 78 9.66 12.35 5.72
C ARG A 78 8.92 13.66 5.44
N ALA A 79 9.53 14.80 5.74
CA ALA A 79 8.90 16.13 5.56
C ALA A 79 8.59 16.38 4.06
N ARG A 80 9.55 16.12 3.17
CA ARG A 80 9.35 16.25 1.71
C ARG A 80 8.22 15.36 1.19
N THR A 81 8.18 14.10 1.66
CA THR A 81 7.12 13.17 1.26
C THR A 81 5.75 13.61 1.77
N GLU A 82 5.67 14.13 3.00
CA GLU A 82 4.43 14.64 3.56
C GLU A 82 3.91 15.85 2.79
N GLU A 83 4.74 16.85 2.54
CA GLU A 83 4.39 18.04 1.75
C GLU A 83 3.87 17.66 0.36
N TRP A 84 4.62 16.83 -0.36
CA TRP A 84 4.22 16.33 -1.68
C TRP A 84 2.90 15.56 -1.63
N PHE A 85 2.73 14.66 -0.64
CA PHE A 85 1.52 13.84 -0.54
C PHE A 85 0.29 14.71 -0.31
N LEU A 86 0.39 15.67 0.62
CA LEU A 86 -0.72 16.59 0.92
C LEU A 86 -1.08 17.44 -0.30
N ALA A 87 -0.09 17.91 -1.04
CA ALA A 87 -0.30 18.74 -2.23
C ALA A 87 -0.84 17.94 -3.44
N GLN A 88 -0.34 16.72 -3.66
CA GLN A 88 -0.58 16.02 -4.92
C GLN A 88 -1.38 14.72 -4.83
N VAL A 89 -1.51 14.10 -3.65
CA VAL A 89 -2.15 12.78 -3.49
C VAL A 89 -3.39 12.82 -2.59
N ALA A 90 -3.38 13.60 -1.54
CA ALA A 90 -4.41 13.60 -0.50
C ALA A 90 -5.85 13.72 -1.02
N HIS A 91 -6.06 14.51 -2.06
CA HIS A 91 -7.37 14.75 -2.69
C HIS A 91 -7.80 13.65 -3.68
N ARG A 92 -6.95 12.62 -3.93
CA ARG A 92 -7.18 11.58 -4.94
C ARG A 92 -7.79 10.29 -4.35
N LEU A 93 -8.20 10.30 -3.07
CA LEU A 93 -8.90 9.15 -2.51
C LEU A 93 -10.14 8.83 -3.33
N GLN A 94 -10.24 7.59 -3.85
CA GLN A 94 -11.36 7.18 -4.70
C GLN A 94 -12.70 7.28 -3.95
N PRO A 95 -13.81 7.68 -4.61
CA PRO A 95 -15.12 7.75 -3.97
C PRO A 95 -15.54 6.44 -3.31
N GLY A 96 -15.31 5.30 -3.97
CA GLY A 96 -15.60 3.98 -3.41
C GLY A 96 -14.70 3.60 -2.24
N ALA A 97 -13.43 4.03 -2.23
CA ALA A 97 -12.54 3.85 -1.09
C ALA A 97 -13.04 4.62 0.14
N ARG A 98 -13.47 5.88 -0.04
CA ARG A 98 -14.09 6.66 1.03
C ARG A 98 -15.29 5.94 1.62
N ALA A 99 -16.22 5.50 0.76
CA ALA A 99 -17.43 4.81 1.20
C ALA A 99 -17.11 3.50 1.94
N ALA A 100 -16.11 2.73 1.49
CA ALA A 100 -15.69 1.50 2.16
C ALA A 100 -15.08 1.78 3.53
N LEU A 101 -14.19 2.80 3.65
CA LEU A 101 -13.62 3.23 4.93
C LEU A 101 -14.71 3.66 5.91
N ASP A 102 -15.68 4.46 5.47
CA ASP A 102 -16.76 4.96 6.31
C ASP A 102 -17.67 3.81 6.76
N TRP A 103 -17.97 2.84 5.87
CA TRP A 103 -18.72 1.65 6.23
C TRP A 103 -18.00 0.81 7.29
N HIS A 104 -16.70 0.53 7.10
CA HIS A 104 -15.94 -0.25 8.08
C HIS A 104 -15.89 0.43 9.45
N ARG A 105 -15.71 1.74 9.49
CA ARG A 105 -15.75 2.50 10.75
C ARG A 105 -17.12 2.41 11.44
N ALA A 106 -18.21 2.53 10.66
CA ALA A 106 -19.57 2.39 11.21
C ALA A 106 -19.83 0.99 11.81
N GLN A 107 -19.11 -0.04 11.34
CA GLN A 107 -19.17 -1.40 11.89
C GLN A 107 -18.17 -1.62 13.07
N GLY A 108 -17.39 -0.61 13.44
CA GLY A 108 -16.35 -0.75 14.48
C GLY A 108 -15.12 -1.56 14.06
N HIS A 109 -14.91 -1.73 12.75
CA HIS A 109 -13.70 -2.38 12.23
C HIS A 109 -12.52 -1.42 12.21
N ARG A 110 -11.32 -1.93 12.46
CA ARG A 110 -10.09 -1.16 12.26
C ARG A 110 -9.67 -1.17 10.80
N CYS A 111 -9.50 0.01 10.23
CA CYS A 111 -9.03 0.22 8.86
C CYS A 111 -7.50 0.37 8.85
N VAL A 112 -6.79 -0.51 8.19
CA VAL A 112 -5.32 -0.54 8.18
C VAL A 112 -4.80 -0.49 6.75
N MET A 113 -3.89 0.45 6.46
CA MET A 113 -3.20 0.45 5.18
C MET A 113 -2.18 -0.69 5.12
N LEU A 114 -2.14 -1.44 4.02
CA LEU A 114 -1.17 -2.50 3.78
C LEU A 114 -0.56 -2.30 2.39
N THR A 115 0.59 -1.63 2.32
CA THR A 115 1.15 -1.14 1.06
C THR A 115 2.64 -1.46 0.90
N ASN A 116 3.05 -1.60 -0.36
CA ASN A 116 4.47 -1.68 -0.73
C ASN A 116 5.16 -0.30 -0.82
N SER A 117 4.45 0.79 -0.59
CA SER A 117 4.98 2.16 -0.62
C SER A 117 5.92 2.46 0.56
N SER A 118 6.51 3.66 0.59
CA SER A 118 7.38 4.10 1.67
C SER A 118 6.63 4.26 3.00
N PRO A 119 7.33 4.17 4.14
CA PRO A 119 6.71 4.41 5.46
C PRO A 119 6.16 5.83 5.58
N TYR A 120 6.77 6.79 4.91
CA TYR A 120 6.37 8.20 4.95
C TYR A 120 5.03 8.42 4.24
N GLN A 121 4.85 7.81 3.04
CA GLN A 121 3.56 7.84 2.33
C GLN A 121 2.46 7.13 3.12
N ALA A 122 2.77 5.96 3.68
CA ALA A 122 1.81 5.22 4.50
C ALA A 122 1.37 6.02 5.73
N ALA A 123 2.31 6.65 6.44
CA ALA A 123 2.03 7.44 7.62
C ALA A 123 1.17 8.68 7.33
N VAL A 124 1.50 9.46 6.28
CA VAL A 124 0.72 10.65 5.93
C VAL A 124 -0.67 10.29 5.40
N ALA A 125 -0.78 9.26 4.57
CA ALA A 125 -2.07 8.77 4.06
C ALA A 125 -2.99 8.30 5.20
N THR A 126 -2.44 7.56 6.16
CA THR A 126 -3.16 7.09 7.34
C THR A 126 -3.77 8.25 8.12
N ARG A 127 -2.98 9.29 8.44
CA ARG A 127 -3.48 10.48 9.13
C ARG A 127 -4.52 11.24 8.31
N THR A 128 -4.25 11.44 7.01
CA THR A 128 -5.09 12.25 6.11
C THR A 128 -6.46 11.63 5.88
N TRP A 129 -6.52 10.31 5.75
CA TRP A 129 -7.78 9.61 5.47
C TRP A 129 -8.39 8.94 6.69
N GLY A 130 -7.75 9.08 7.87
CA GLY A 130 -8.24 8.60 9.15
C GLY A 130 -8.25 7.09 9.26
N LEU A 131 -7.20 6.38 8.79
CA LEU A 131 -7.03 4.97 9.07
C LEU A 131 -6.49 4.77 10.50
N ASP A 132 -6.67 3.57 11.05
CA ASP A 132 -6.27 3.23 12.43
C ASP A 132 -4.79 2.80 12.53
N GLY A 133 -4.16 2.52 11.38
CA GLY A 133 -2.77 2.13 11.31
C GLY A 133 -2.30 1.85 9.89
N TRP A 134 -1.03 1.50 9.79
CA TRP A 134 -0.42 1.15 8.52
C TRP A 134 0.65 0.06 8.67
N VAL A 135 0.82 -0.70 7.61
CA VAL A 135 1.86 -1.70 7.40
C VAL A 135 2.49 -1.42 6.05
N SER A 136 3.78 -1.11 6.05
CA SER A 136 4.52 -0.80 4.82
C SER A 136 5.96 -1.27 4.91
N ASN A 137 6.79 -0.85 3.96
CA ASN A 137 8.23 -0.97 4.06
C ASN A 137 8.76 -0.02 5.14
N HIS A 138 9.91 -0.39 5.74
CA HIS A 138 10.65 0.46 6.67
C HIS A 138 12.06 0.67 6.13
N PHE A 139 12.48 1.93 6.05
CA PHE A 139 13.83 2.29 5.66
C PHE A 139 14.74 2.34 6.89
N VAL A 140 15.97 1.85 6.74
CA VAL A 140 16.92 1.79 7.84
C VAL A 140 17.69 3.10 7.93
N ALA A 141 17.67 3.72 9.10
CA ALA A 141 18.53 4.86 9.43
C ALA A 141 19.60 4.45 10.44
N ASP A 142 20.75 5.10 10.37
CA ASP A 142 21.82 4.95 11.35
C ASP A 142 21.57 5.72 12.65
N SER A 143 22.51 5.66 13.58
CA SER A 143 22.39 6.35 14.88
C SER A 143 22.38 7.88 14.79
N ALA A 144 22.80 8.45 13.65
CA ALA A 144 22.71 9.88 13.37
C ALA A 144 21.38 10.27 12.70
N GLY A 145 20.50 9.31 12.42
CA GLY A 145 19.24 9.51 11.72
C GLY A 145 19.37 9.65 10.21
N LEU A 146 20.51 9.21 9.64
CA LEU A 146 20.74 9.23 8.21
C LEU A 146 20.35 7.89 7.60
N LEU A 147 19.64 7.91 6.47
CA LEU A 147 19.25 6.72 5.75
C LEU A 147 20.47 5.94 5.24
N THR A 148 20.51 4.64 5.51
CA THR A 148 21.61 3.75 5.08
C THR A 148 21.46 3.28 3.63
N GLY A 149 20.30 3.51 3.01
CA GLY A 149 19.96 2.94 1.72
C GLY A 149 19.48 1.48 1.80
N GLU A 150 19.20 0.99 3.00
CA GLU A 150 18.70 -0.37 3.26
C GLU A 150 17.22 -0.35 3.61
N ILE A 151 16.58 -1.52 3.45
CA ILE A 151 15.17 -1.75 3.77
C ILE A 151 15.05 -2.93 4.73
N GLU A 152 14.18 -2.81 5.71
CA GLU A 152 13.89 -3.88 6.66
C GLU A 152 13.15 -5.04 5.99
N ARG A 153 13.59 -6.27 6.28
CA ARG A 153 13.02 -7.48 5.70
C ARG A 153 11.99 -8.15 6.61
N PRO A 154 11.02 -8.89 6.04
CA PRO A 154 10.74 -9.04 4.61
C PRO A 154 10.15 -7.75 4.01
N ILE A 155 10.39 -7.51 2.71
CA ILE A 155 9.76 -6.39 1.99
C ILE A 155 8.24 -6.58 2.01
N CYS A 156 7.48 -5.49 2.19
CA CYS A 156 6.01 -5.49 2.23
C CYS A 156 5.39 -5.72 0.84
N TYR A 157 5.69 -6.88 0.25
CA TYR A 157 5.26 -7.29 -1.08
C TYR A 157 5.01 -8.81 -1.13
N GLY A 158 4.02 -9.26 -1.89
CA GLY A 158 3.70 -10.67 -2.03
C GLY A 158 3.51 -11.33 -0.67
N ALA A 159 4.22 -12.42 -0.40
CA ALA A 159 4.19 -13.12 0.89
C ALA A 159 4.67 -12.24 2.06
N GLY A 160 5.55 -11.27 1.81
CA GLY A 160 5.99 -10.32 2.83
C GLY A 160 4.87 -9.42 3.37
N LYS A 161 3.88 -9.06 2.54
CA LYS A 161 2.66 -8.39 3.01
C LYS A 161 1.96 -9.23 4.07
N THR A 162 1.76 -10.52 3.81
CA THR A 162 1.10 -11.44 4.75
C THR A 162 1.89 -11.56 6.06
N THR A 163 3.21 -11.70 5.98
CA THR A 163 4.08 -11.78 7.17
C THR A 163 3.97 -10.52 8.02
N ARG A 164 4.07 -9.34 7.41
CA ARG A 164 3.99 -8.06 8.12
C ARG A 164 2.58 -7.79 8.66
N ALA A 165 1.53 -8.12 7.91
CA ALA A 165 0.14 -8.00 8.36
C ALA A 165 -0.15 -8.88 9.59
N ASN A 166 0.35 -10.14 9.60
CA ASN A 166 0.22 -11.02 10.77
C ASN A 166 0.94 -10.48 12.00
N ARG A 167 2.16 -9.93 11.83
CA ARG A 167 2.90 -9.30 12.95
C ARG A 167 2.09 -8.13 13.51
N TRP A 168 1.65 -7.22 12.65
CA TRP A 168 0.85 -6.05 13.06
C TRP A 168 -0.44 -6.46 13.76
N ALA A 169 -1.17 -7.44 13.21
CA ALA A 169 -2.42 -7.94 13.79
C ALA A 169 -2.20 -8.55 15.18
N ALA A 170 -1.14 -9.34 15.36
CA ALA A 170 -0.79 -9.91 16.67
C ALA A 170 -0.50 -8.83 17.73
N GLU A 171 0.22 -7.77 17.35
CA GLU A 171 0.55 -6.64 18.22
C GLU A 171 -0.67 -5.80 18.61
N HIS A 172 -1.72 -5.81 17.76
CA HIS A 172 -2.91 -4.97 17.93
C HIS A 172 -4.19 -5.75 18.24
N GLY A 173 -4.07 -7.03 18.61
CA GLY A 173 -5.22 -7.86 19.00
C GLY A 173 -6.20 -8.16 17.88
N GLY A 174 -5.70 -8.28 16.63
CA GLY A 174 -6.48 -8.61 15.44
C GLY A 174 -6.19 -10.02 14.92
N ASP A 175 -6.97 -10.45 13.91
CA ASP A 175 -6.78 -11.71 13.20
C ASP A 175 -6.85 -11.46 11.68
N VAL A 176 -5.74 -11.75 10.98
CA VAL A 176 -5.66 -11.63 9.52
C VAL A 176 -6.61 -12.60 8.83
N ALA A 177 -6.77 -13.81 9.36
CA ALA A 177 -7.63 -14.81 8.73
C ALA A 177 -9.10 -14.37 8.73
N ALA A 178 -9.55 -13.63 9.75
CA ALA A 178 -10.92 -13.11 9.85
C ALA A 178 -11.13 -11.75 9.17
N SER A 179 -10.11 -11.21 8.48
CA SER A 179 -10.10 -9.84 7.95
C SER A 179 -10.66 -9.71 6.53
N TRP A 180 -10.85 -8.44 6.12
CA TRP A 180 -11.01 -8.01 4.73
C TRP A 180 -9.66 -7.59 4.15
N PHE A 181 -9.47 -7.77 2.84
CA PHE A 181 -8.34 -7.19 2.14
C PHE A 181 -8.74 -6.69 0.76
N TYR A 182 -8.48 -5.41 0.51
CA TYR A 182 -8.78 -4.68 -0.72
C TYR A 182 -7.49 -4.44 -1.52
N THR A 183 -7.45 -4.91 -2.78
CA THR A 183 -6.29 -4.74 -3.68
C THR A 183 -6.67 -4.88 -5.15
N ASP A 184 -5.84 -4.31 -6.03
CA ASP A 184 -5.92 -4.41 -7.50
C ASP A 184 -4.95 -5.45 -8.10
N SER A 185 -3.97 -5.92 -7.31
CA SER A 185 -2.74 -6.55 -7.83
C SER A 185 -2.67 -8.05 -7.61
N LEU A 186 -2.26 -8.79 -8.66
CA LEU A 186 -1.97 -10.23 -8.57
C LEU A 186 -0.83 -10.54 -7.60
N SER A 187 0.11 -9.62 -7.38
CA SER A 187 1.20 -9.82 -6.43
C SER A 187 0.72 -10.07 -5.00
N ASP A 188 -0.49 -9.63 -4.68
CA ASP A 188 -1.11 -9.76 -3.37
C ASP A 188 -1.87 -11.08 -3.18
N LEU A 189 -1.77 -12.00 -4.14
CA LEU A 189 -2.41 -13.33 -4.07
C LEU A 189 -2.11 -14.09 -2.77
N PRO A 190 -0.89 -14.06 -2.20
CA PRO A 190 -0.63 -14.69 -0.90
C PRO A 190 -1.49 -14.13 0.23
N MET A 191 -1.71 -12.82 0.28
CA MET A 191 -2.57 -12.19 1.29
C MET A 191 -4.05 -12.46 1.01
N LEU A 192 -4.50 -12.35 -0.24
CA LEU A 192 -5.86 -12.68 -0.66
C LEU A 192 -6.26 -14.13 -0.36
N ALA A 193 -5.28 -15.04 -0.33
CA ALA A 193 -5.52 -16.46 -0.06
C ALA A 193 -5.74 -16.78 1.42
N VAL A 194 -5.31 -15.92 2.34
CA VAL A 194 -5.40 -16.16 3.79
C VAL A 194 -6.54 -15.40 4.45
N VAL A 195 -6.98 -14.28 3.87
CA VAL A 195 -8.10 -13.51 4.43
C VAL A 195 -9.45 -14.16 4.12
N GLN A 196 -10.38 -14.04 5.05
CA GLN A 196 -11.75 -14.54 4.87
C GLN A 196 -12.52 -13.76 3.80
N ARG A 197 -12.24 -12.47 3.66
CA ARG A 197 -13.01 -11.56 2.81
C ARG A 197 -12.13 -10.81 1.80
N PRO A 198 -11.62 -11.50 0.76
CA PRO A 198 -10.92 -10.84 -0.34
C PRO A 198 -11.87 -9.92 -1.11
N ARG A 199 -11.39 -8.73 -1.46
CA ARG A 199 -12.11 -7.71 -2.22
C ARG A 199 -11.21 -7.16 -3.30
N ILE A 200 -11.59 -7.33 -4.54
CA ILE A 200 -10.75 -7.04 -5.69
C ILE A 200 -11.19 -5.71 -6.30
N VAL A 201 -10.33 -4.70 -6.24
CA VAL A 201 -10.64 -3.35 -6.70
C VAL A 201 -10.00 -3.12 -8.06
N GLN A 202 -10.81 -2.90 -9.10
CA GLN A 202 -10.32 -2.52 -10.45
C GLN A 202 -9.08 -3.34 -10.91
N PRO A 203 -9.11 -4.69 -10.86
CA PRO A 203 -7.95 -5.54 -10.96
C PRO A 203 -7.24 -5.46 -12.32
N ASP A 204 -5.94 -5.76 -12.31
CA ASP A 204 -5.24 -6.12 -13.54
C ASP A 204 -5.87 -7.37 -14.21
N PRO A 205 -5.66 -7.60 -15.53
CA PRO A 205 -6.32 -8.70 -16.23
C PRO A 205 -5.97 -10.10 -15.69
N ARG A 206 -4.82 -10.27 -15.03
CA ARG A 206 -4.40 -11.56 -14.45
C ARG A 206 -5.13 -11.81 -13.14
N LEU A 207 -5.20 -10.80 -12.26
CA LEU A 207 -5.96 -10.93 -11.01
C LEU A 207 -7.47 -11.05 -11.28
N ARG A 208 -8.01 -10.35 -12.30
CA ARG A 208 -9.41 -10.49 -12.71
C ARG A 208 -9.75 -11.95 -13.00
N ARG A 209 -8.95 -12.64 -13.81
CA ARG A 209 -9.18 -14.07 -14.13
C ARG A 209 -9.13 -14.96 -12.91
N VAL A 210 -8.26 -14.66 -11.94
CA VAL A 210 -8.20 -15.42 -10.67
C VAL A 210 -9.45 -15.14 -9.83
N ALA A 211 -9.86 -13.89 -9.70
CA ALA A 211 -11.03 -13.47 -8.94
C ALA A 211 -12.31 -14.13 -9.48
N GLU A 212 -12.51 -14.09 -10.79
CA GLU A 212 -13.66 -14.73 -11.47
C GLU A 212 -13.70 -16.24 -11.20
N ARG A 213 -12.56 -16.95 -11.33
CA ARG A 213 -12.50 -18.39 -11.03
C ARG A 213 -12.74 -18.74 -9.57
N ARG A 214 -12.39 -17.82 -8.65
CA ARG A 214 -12.55 -18.03 -7.19
C ARG A 214 -13.86 -17.47 -6.65
N GLY A 215 -14.66 -16.80 -7.48
CA GLY A 215 -15.88 -16.14 -7.06
C GLY A 215 -15.64 -14.95 -6.12
N TRP A 216 -14.46 -14.31 -6.20
CA TRP A 216 -14.14 -13.15 -5.38
C TRP A 216 -14.84 -11.90 -5.90
N PRO A 217 -15.44 -11.06 -5.04
CA PRO A 217 -16.09 -9.82 -5.46
C PRO A 217 -15.12 -8.87 -6.16
N ILE A 218 -15.48 -8.38 -7.34
CA ILE A 218 -14.76 -7.36 -8.10
C ILE A 218 -15.52 -6.05 -7.98
N LEU A 219 -14.82 -5.00 -7.53
CA LEU A 219 -15.34 -3.70 -7.19
C LEU A 219 -14.86 -2.63 -8.17
N ASP A 220 -15.71 -1.65 -8.44
CA ASP A 220 -15.34 -0.42 -9.15
C ASP A 220 -15.49 0.77 -8.20
N TRP A 221 -14.38 1.34 -7.77
CA TRP A 221 -14.34 2.44 -6.81
C TRP A 221 -14.31 3.83 -7.42
N ARG A 222 -14.44 3.93 -8.74
CA ARG A 222 -14.59 5.23 -9.43
C ARG A 222 -15.88 5.95 -9.03
N SER A 223 -16.86 5.23 -8.49
CA SER A 223 -18.08 5.80 -7.89
C SER A 223 -18.35 5.23 -6.50
N ALA A 224 -19.03 6.00 -5.65
CA ALA A 224 -19.39 5.57 -4.30
C ALA A 224 -20.42 4.40 -4.30
N SER A 225 -21.29 4.33 -5.30
CA SER A 225 -22.29 3.26 -5.43
C SER A 225 -21.69 1.88 -5.67
N GLY A 226 -20.50 1.80 -6.24
CA GLY A 226 -19.77 0.55 -6.44
C GLY A 226 -19.20 -0.08 -5.16
N ALA A 227 -19.09 0.68 -4.07
CA ALA A 227 -18.49 0.21 -2.82
C ALA A 227 -19.51 -0.47 -1.88
N VAL A 228 -20.68 0.13 -1.70
CA VAL A 228 -21.64 -0.28 -0.65
C VAL A 228 -22.37 -1.57 -1.02
N ALA A 229 -22.67 -1.80 -2.29
CA ALA A 229 -23.41 -3.00 -2.74
C ALA A 229 -22.64 -4.32 -2.57
N SER A 230 -21.36 -4.28 -2.23
CA SER A 230 -20.47 -5.44 -2.22
C SER A 230 -19.74 -5.70 -0.90
N VAL A 231 -19.89 -4.83 0.10
CA VAL A 231 -19.24 -5.03 1.41
C VAL A 231 -20.03 -6.04 2.24
N ASP A 232 -21.35 -6.13 2.05
CA ASP A 232 -22.26 -7.01 2.79
C ASP A 232 -22.42 -8.43 2.21
N ARG A 233 -21.75 -8.77 1.07
CA ARG A 233 -21.88 -10.11 0.46
C ARG A 233 -20.69 -10.98 0.71
#